data_2354ae884677b6e234d714bc2a848a39
#
_entry.id   2354ae884677b6e234d714bc2a848a39
#
_cell.length_a   1.000
_cell.length_b   1.000
_cell.length_c   1.000
_cell.angle_alpha   90.00
_cell.angle_beta   90.00
_cell.angle_gamma   90.00
#
_symmetry.space_group_name_H-M   'P 1'
#
loop_
_entity.id
_entity.type
_entity.pdbx_description
1 polymer ?
#
loop_
_entity_poly.entity_id
_entity_poly.type
_entity_poly.pdbx_seq_one_letter_code
_entity_poly.pdbx_strand_id
1 'polypeptide(L)'
;MNDILAILSGGDYVSGEKISQELGISRAAVWKRIAQLREDGWPIEAAGRRGYRLIPGDSIDPIFWVNQLTTKTLGRAINHYEHTITSSNTLVKQMAVQGAPSGSLCLCECQTAGKGRLGRTWSAPAGQAILMSVLLRPKLPPKNAPLITLATAMAMAHAVREVTGIDAQIKWPNDLVFSGKKLCGILLEISADLDQIEYVVVGTGLNVLRGAYPPELSDRAAALEAGSYTHLTL
;
A
#
# COMPACT_ATOMS: atom_id res chain seq x y z
N MET A 1 -7.95 1.68 -14.77
CA MET A 1 -8.56 0.69 -13.84
C MET A 1 -9.62 -0.04 -14.63
N ASN A 2 -9.74 -1.36 -14.50
CA ASN A 2 -10.79 -2.09 -15.22
C ASN A 2 -12.14 -1.76 -14.59
N ASP A 3 -13.07 -1.19 -15.36
CA ASP A 3 -14.35 -0.67 -14.86
C ASP A 3 -15.19 -1.74 -14.13
N ILE A 4 -15.10 -3.01 -14.55
CA ILE A 4 -15.78 -4.11 -13.87
C ILE A 4 -15.22 -4.35 -12.47
N LEU A 5 -13.90 -4.34 -12.31
CA LEU A 5 -13.26 -4.51 -11.00
C LEU A 5 -13.65 -3.38 -10.05
N ALA A 6 -13.76 -2.14 -10.55
CA ALA A 6 -14.22 -1.01 -9.76
C ALA A 6 -15.66 -1.20 -9.23
N ILE A 7 -16.55 -1.73 -10.07
CA ILE A 7 -17.94 -2.04 -9.68
C ILE A 7 -17.98 -3.17 -8.61
N LEU A 8 -17.09 -4.16 -8.74
CA LEU A 8 -17.04 -5.31 -7.82
C LEU A 8 -16.25 -5.06 -6.54
N SER A 9 -15.51 -3.95 -6.45
CA SER A 9 -14.61 -3.65 -5.32
C SER A 9 -15.33 -3.41 -3.98
N GLY A 10 -16.65 -3.24 -4.01
CA GLY A 10 -17.47 -3.15 -2.80
C GLY A 10 -17.59 -4.45 -1.99
N GLY A 11 -17.13 -5.59 -2.53
CA GLY A 11 -17.17 -6.89 -1.85
C GLY A 11 -18.52 -7.59 -1.87
N ASP A 12 -19.59 -6.93 -2.33
CA ASP A 12 -20.92 -7.50 -2.47
C ASP A 12 -21.15 -8.14 -3.84
N TYR A 13 -22.16 -9.01 -3.92
CA TYR A 13 -22.59 -9.55 -5.22
C TYR A 13 -23.27 -8.48 -6.05
N VAL A 14 -22.78 -8.29 -7.27
CA VAL A 14 -23.37 -7.39 -8.27
C VAL A 14 -23.90 -8.20 -9.44
N SER A 15 -25.19 -8.00 -9.78
CA SER A 15 -25.79 -8.76 -10.90
C SER A 15 -25.18 -8.35 -12.23
N GLY A 16 -25.07 -9.30 -13.17
CA GLY A 16 -24.58 -9.01 -14.52
C GLY A 16 -25.44 -7.98 -15.26
N GLU A 17 -26.70 -7.82 -14.89
CA GLU A 17 -27.59 -6.79 -15.41
C GLU A 17 -27.19 -5.41 -14.92
N LYS A 18 -26.91 -5.25 -13.61
CA LYS A 18 -26.45 -3.99 -13.04
C LYS A 18 -25.12 -3.57 -13.66
N ILE A 19 -24.15 -4.49 -13.80
CA ILE A 19 -22.87 -4.21 -14.47
C ILE A 19 -23.10 -3.79 -15.93
N SER A 20 -24.00 -4.46 -16.64
CA SER A 20 -24.39 -4.14 -18.02
C SER A 20 -24.93 -2.70 -18.15
N GLN A 21 -25.81 -2.29 -17.23
CA GLN A 21 -26.39 -0.96 -17.19
C GLN A 21 -25.35 0.11 -16.87
N GLU A 22 -24.52 -0.09 -15.85
CA GLU A 22 -23.51 0.87 -15.43
C GLU A 22 -22.42 1.12 -16.50
N LEU A 23 -22.06 0.07 -17.25
CA LEU A 23 -21.04 0.14 -18.28
C LEU A 23 -21.58 0.41 -19.70
N GLY A 24 -22.90 0.41 -19.90
CA GLY A 24 -23.50 0.56 -21.21
C GLY A 24 -23.15 -0.55 -22.21
N ILE A 25 -22.89 -1.77 -21.74
CA ILE A 25 -22.52 -2.93 -22.57
C ILE A 25 -23.53 -4.08 -22.42
N SER A 26 -23.55 -5.00 -23.37
CA SER A 26 -24.47 -6.16 -23.29
C SER A 26 -24.07 -7.13 -22.17
N ARG A 27 -25.03 -7.88 -21.64
CA ARG A 27 -24.79 -8.94 -20.63
C ARG A 27 -23.79 -10.00 -21.13
N ALA A 28 -23.81 -10.31 -22.44
CA ALA A 28 -22.84 -11.22 -23.05
C ALA A 28 -21.41 -10.64 -23.00
N ALA A 29 -21.27 -9.32 -23.22
CA ALA A 29 -19.99 -8.63 -23.09
C ALA A 29 -19.49 -8.61 -21.63
N VAL A 30 -20.39 -8.42 -20.65
CA VAL A 30 -20.06 -8.55 -19.22
C VAL A 30 -19.51 -9.93 -18.92
N TRP A 31 -20.23 -10.98 -19.34
CA TRP A 31 -19.79 -12.35 -19.10
C TRP A 31 -18.41 -12.63 -19.70
N LYS A 32 -18.16 -12.21 -20.95
CA LYS A 32 -16.87 -12.39 -21.63
C LYS A 32 -15.74 -11.65 -20.88
N ARG A 33 -15.98 -10.41 -20.45
CA ARG A 33 -14.97 -9.63 -19.70
C ARG A 33 -14.68 -10.24 -18.33
N ILE A 34 -15.69 -10.75 -17.63
CA ILE A 34 -15.49 -11.44 -16.35
C ILE A 34 -14.74 -12.75 -16.54
N ALA A 35 -15.02 -13.51 -17.60
CA ALA A 35 -14.27 -14.71 -17.92
C ALA A 35 -12.78 -14.38 -18.13
N GLN A 36 -12.48 -13.33 -18.91
CA GLN A 36 -11.11 -12.88 -19.12
C GLN A 36 -10.43 -12.46 -17.82
N LEU A 37 -11.11 -11.68 -16.97
CA LEU A 37 -10.54 -11.28 -15.67
C LEU A 37 -10.21 -12.50 -14.80
N ARG A 38 -11.02 -13.53 -14.82
CA ARG A 38 -10.75 -14.78 -14.09
C ARG A 38 -9.55 -15.54 -14.67
N GLU A 39 -9.39 -15.55 -15.98
CA GLU A 39 -8.19 -16.07 -16.66
C GLU A 39 -6.94 -15.27 -16.31
N ASP A 40 -7.08 -13.94 -16.16
CA ASP A 40 -6.02 -13.04 -15.73
C ASP A 40 -5.69 -13.17 -14.21
N GLY A 41 -6.38 -14.09 -13.49
CA GLY A 41 -6.11 -14.41 -12.09
C GLY A 41 -6.92 -13.62 -11.07
N TRP A 42 -7.87 -12.78 -11.48
CA TRP A 42 -8.71 -12.06 -10.53
C TRP A 42 -9.68 -13.01 -9.81
N PRO A 43 -9.75 -12.96 -8.46
CA PRO A 43 -10.59 -13.87 -7.68
C PRO A 43 -12.06 -13.44 -7.71
N ILE A 44 -12.71 -13.63 -8.86
CA ILE A 44 -14.12 -13.32 -9.05
C ILE A 44 -14.96 -14.57 -8.86
N GLU A 45 -15.82 -14.55 -7.85
CA GLU A 45 -16.84 -15.57 -7.62
C GLU A 45 -18.08 -15.29 -8.47
N ALA A 46 -18.65 -16.33 -9.06
CA ALA A 46 -19.94 -16.28 -9.77
C ALA A 46 -20.97 -17.11 -9.01
N ALA A 47 -22.09 -16.50 -8.60
CA ALA A 47 -23.13 -17.14 -7.82
C ALA A 47 -24.49 -17.02 -8.52
N GLY A 48 -24.65 -17.70 -9.63
CA GLY A 48 -25.92 -17.84 -10.35
C GLY A 48 -26.72 -16.54 -10.43
N ARG A 49 -27.92 -16.51 -9.81
CA ARG A 49 -28.82 -15.34 -9.83
C ARG A 49 -28.28 -14.13 -9.04
N ARG A 50 -27.36 -14.31 -8.10
CA ARG A 50 -26.78 -13.21 -7.33
C ARG A 50 -25.81 -12.36 -8.15
N GLY A 51 -25.16 -12.95 -9.17
CA GLY A 51 -24.20 -12.28 -10.03
C GLY A 51 -22.76 -12.60 -9.66
N TYR A 52 -21.90 -11.58 -9.62
CA TYR A 52 -20.46 -11.68 -9.47
C TYR A 52 -20.01 -10.89 -8.25
N ARG A 53 -18.96 -11.39 -7.59
CA ARG A 53 -18.32 -10.75 -6.46
C ARG A 53 -16.82 -10.88 -6.58
N LEU A 54 -16.09 -9.80 -6.35
CA LEU A 54 -14.65 -9.84 -6.16
C LEU A 54 -14.37 -10.34 -4.73
N ILE A 55 -13.65 -11.44 -4.60
CA ILE A 55 -13.27 -11.99 -3.30
C ILE A 55 -12.02 -11.23 -2.86
N PRO A 56 -11.99 -10.63 -1.66
CA PRO A 56 -10.76 -10.07 -1.11
C PRO A 56 -9.72 -11.20 -1.04
N GLY A 57 -8.63 -11.05 -1.79
CA GLY A 57 -7.47 -11.94 -1.71
C GLY A 57 -6.46 -11.40 -0.70
N ASP A 58 -5.34 -12.11 -0.57
CA ASP A 58 -4.20 -11.66 0.27
C ASP A 58 -3.38 -10.53 -0.39
N SER A 59 -3.95 -9.84 -1.39
CA SER A 59 -3.29 -8.78 -2.15
C SER A 59 -3.47 -7.41 -1.49
N ILE A 60 -2.39 -6.64 -1.44
CA ILE A 60 -2.41 -5.23 -1.00
C ILE A 60 -2.91 -4.27 -2.10
N ASP A 61 -3.41 -4.78 -3.24
CA ASP A 61 -3.96 -3.93 -4.31
C ASP A 61 -5.07 -3.03 -3.75
N PRO A 62 -4.99 -1.71 -3.97
CA PRO A 62 -5.99 -0.74 -3.52
C PRO A 62 -7.42 -1.07 -3.91
N ILE A 63 -7.63 -1.84 -4.97
CA ILE A 63 -8.96 -2.24 -5.43
C ILE A 63 -9.78 -2.96 -4.34
N PHE A 64 -9.12 -3.66 -3.42
CA PHE A 64 -9.79 -4.43 -2.37
C PHE A 64 -10.16 -3.61 -1.14
N TRP A 65 -9.48 -2.46 -0.89
CA TRP A 65 -9.64 -1.74 0.37
C TRP A 65 -9.88 -0.24 0.20
N VAL A 66 -9.63 0.37 -0.97
CA VAL A 66 -9.73 1.82 -1.16
C VAL A 66 -11.12 2.38 -0.83
N ASN A 67 -12.18 1.62 -1.08
CA ASN A 67 -13.55 2.02 -0.77
C ASN A 67 -13.89 1.97 0.73
N GLN A 68 -13.10 1.26 1.52
CA GLN A 68 -13.28 1.15 2.98
C GLN A 68 -12.54 2.26 3.73
N LEU A 69 -11.71 3.06 3.06
CA LEU A 69 -11.01 4.16 3.69
C LEU A 69 -12.00 5.20 4.22
N THR A 70 -11.72 5.71 5.40
CA THR A 70 -12.42 6.87 6.01
C THR A 70 -11.63 8.17 5.87
N THR A 71 -10.43 8.10 5.29
CA THR A 71 -9.54 9.23 5.06
C THR A 71 -10.13 10.25 4.08
N LYS A 72 -9.77 11.52 4.24
CA LYS A 72 -10.20 12.60 3.33
C LYS A 72 -9.19 12.87 2.20
N THR A 73 -7.94 12.49 2.38
CA THR A 73 -6.84 12.82 1.44
C THR A 73 -6.05 11.58 1.04
N LEU A 74 -5.52 10.84 2.01
CA LEU A 74 -4.66 9.67 1.74
C LEU A 74 -5.46 8.56 1.07
N GLY A 75 -4.96 8.06 -0.06
CA GLY A 75 -5.61 7.03 -0.86
C GLY A 75 -6.87 7.48 -1.61
N ARG A 76 -7.19 8.79 -1.62
CA ARG A 76 -8.36 9.36 -2.32
C ARG A 76 -8.03 9.98 -3.68
N ALA A 77 -6.76 9.98 -4.05
CA ALA A 77 -6.29 10.50 -5.33
C ALA A 77 -5.87 9.34 -6.25
N ILE A 78 -4.63 9.34 -6.75
CA ILE A 78 -4.12 8.26 -7.60
C ILE A 78 -3.58 7.14 -6.71
N ASN A 79 -4.13 5.94 -6.87
CA ASN A 79 -3.63 4.73 -6.22
C ASN A 79 -3.00 3.85 -7.29
N HIS A 80 -1.68 3.69 -7.24
CA HIS A 80 -0.90 2.86 -8.15
C HIS A 80 -0.50 1.56 -7.45
N TYR A 81 -0.71 0.44 -8.11
CA TYR A 81 -0.27 -0.87 -7.65
C TYR A 81 0.42 -1.62 -8.77
N GLU A 82 1.55 -2.20 -8.46
CA GLU A 82 2.25 -3.16 -9.33
C GLU A 82 2.87 -4.26 -8.47
N HIS A 83 2.85 -5.49 -8.97
CA HIS A 83 3.48 -6.61 -8.27
C HIS A 83 4.98 -6.37 -8.05
N THR A 84 5.71 -5.92 -9.07
CA THR A 84 7.16 -5.69 -8.99
C THR A 84 7.53 -4.37 -9.65
N ILE A 85 8.20 -3.50 -8.90
CA ILE A 85 8.72 -2.22 -9.38
C ILE A 85 10.19 -2.02 -8.98
N THR A 86 10.83 -1.00 -9.51
CA THR A 86 12.19 -0.64 -9.08
C THR A 86 12.19 -0.08 -7.66
N SER A 87 11.34 0.95 -7.40
CA SER A 87 11.16 1.56 -6.07
C SER A 87 9.87 2.37 -6.06
N SER A 88 9.03 2.14 -5.05
CA SER A 88 7.78 2.90 -4.85
C SER A 88 8.04 4.40 -4.66
N ASN A 89 9.11 4.79 -3.93
CA ASN A 89 9.49 6.20 -3.80
C ASN A 89 9.87 6.81 -5.16
N THR A 90 10.60 6.08 -6.00
CA THR A 90 10.99 6.60 -7.32
C THR A 90 9.77 6.82 -8.21
N LEU A 91 8.81 5.89 -8.20
CA LEU A 91 7.57 6.03 -8.96
C LEU A 91 6.73 7.22 -8.44
N VAL A 92 6.55 7.34 -7.12
CA VAL A 92 5.78 8.45 -6.53
C VAL A 92 6.44 9.81 -6.80
N LYS A 93 7.78 9.88 -6.88
CA LYS A 93 8.48 11.11 -7.34
C LYS A 93 8.12 11.45 -8.78
N GLN A 94 8.10 10.47 -9.67
CA GLN A 94 7.68 10.68 -11.06
C GLN A 94 6.23 11.18 -11.14
N MET A 95 5.33 10.56 -10.36
CA MET A 95 3.95 11.03 -10.25
C MET A 95 3.88 12.48 -9.74
N ALA A 96 4.69 12.85 -8.74
CA ALA A 96 4.74 14.21 -8.19
C ALA A 96 5.14 15.25 -9.24
N VAL A 97 6.18 14.96 -10.04
CA VAL A 97 6.64 15.81 -11.16
C VAL A 97 5.57 15.93 -12.25
N GLN A 98 4.78 14.89 -12.48
CA GLN A 98 3.65 14.89 -13.41
C GLN A 98 2.40 15.59 -12.86
N GLY A 99 2.46 16.17 -11.68
CA GLY A 99 1.36 16.95 -11.11
C GLY A 99 0.36 16.12 -10.28
N ALA A 100 0.68 14.88 -9.91
CA ALA A 100 -0.20 14.10 -9.05
C ALA A 100 -0.55 14.84 -7.77
N PRO A 101 -1.83 14.77 -7.31
CA PRO A 101 -2.26 15.49 -6.11
C PRO A 101 -1.74 14.83 -4.82
N SER A 102 -1.73 15.63 -3.74
CA SER A 102 -1.45 15.13 -2.39
C SER A 102 -2.41 13.98 -2.02
N GLY A 103 -1.89 12.95 -1.37
CA GLY A 103 -2.65 11.76 -1.02
C GLY A 103 -2.58 10.64 -2.07
N SER A 104 -1.93 10.86 -3.21
CA SER A 104 -1.61 9.79 -4.14
C SER A 104 -0.63 8.80 -3.50
N LEU A 105 -0.77 7.54 -3.81
CA LEU A 105 0.07 6.48 -3.24
C LEU A 105 0.48 5.43 -4.28
N CYS A 106 1.55 4.72 -3.96
CA CYS A 106 1.99 3.53 -4.66
C CYS A 106 2.22 2.41 -3.65
N LEU A 107 1.68 1.22 -3.96
CA LEU A 107 1.97 -0.04 -3.27
C LEU A 107 2.60 -1.03 -4.25
N CYS A 108 3.41 -1.94 -3.73
CA CYS A 108 3.97 -3.05 -4.50
C CYS A 108 4.28 -4.24 -3.59
N GLU A 109 4.31 -5.43 -4.18
CA GLU A 109 4.70 -6.65 -3.47
C GLU A 109 6.24 -6.78 -3.36
N CYS A 110 6.97 -6.29 -4.38
CA CYS A 110 8.42 -6.41 -4.45
C CYS A 110 9.08 -5.18 -5.06
N GLN A 111 10.26 -4.82 -4.54
CA GLN A 111 11.12 -3.77 -5.10
C GLN A 111 12.46 -4.34 -5.51
N THR A 112 12.86 -4.13 -6.79
CA THR A 112 14.17 -4.59 -7.31
C THR A 112 15.33 -3.67 -6.90
N ALA A 113 15.03 -2.41 -6.56
CA ALA A 113 16.00 -1.40 -6.10
C ALA A 113 15.40 -0.53 -4.98
N GLY A 114 14.81 -1.18 -3.96
CA GLY A 114 14.23 -0.50 -2.80
C GLY A 114 15.28 0.30 -2.05
N LYS A 115 14.91 1.51 -1.61
CA LYS A 115 15.82 2.48 -1.01
C LYS A 115 15.62 2.59 0.49
N GLY A 116 16.71 2.68 1.21
CA GLY A 116 16.78 3.09 2.61
C GLY A 116 17.61 4.36 2.78
N ARG A 117 17.73 4.86 4.00
CA ARG A 117 18.55 6.06 4.30
C ARG A 117 20.05 5.78 4.09
N LEU A 118 20.79 6.83 3.75
CA LEU A 118 22.24 6.81 3.60
C LEU A 118 22.72 5.75 2.57
N GLY A 119 22.01 5.60 1.46
CA GLY A 119 22.36 4.69 0.39
C GLY A 119 22.15 3.20 0.70
N ARG A 120 21.53 2.85 1.82
CA ARG A 120 21.15 1.47 2.13
C ARG A 120 20.03 1.00 1.23
N THR A 121 19.96 -0.32 1.01
CA THR A 121 18.86 -0.97 0.31
C THR A 121 17.78 -1.42 1.29
N TRP A 122 16.53 -1.39 0.83
CA TRP A 122 15.42 -2.11 1.43
C TRP A 122 15.01 -3.24 0.50
N SER A 123 15.01 -4.47 0.97
CA SER A 123 14.62 -5.65 0.20
C SER A 123 13.67 -6.52 1.01
N ALA A 124 12.59 -6.94 0.39
CA ALA A 124 11.70 -7.96 0.91
C ALA A 124 11.17 -8.79 -0.28
N PRO A 125 11.06 -10.13 -0.13
CA PRO A 125 10.37 -10.95 -1.11
C PRO A 125 8.90 -10.54 -1.25
N ALA A 126 8.29 -10.83 -2.40
CA ALA A 126 6.88 -10.54 -2.64
C ALA A 126 5.98 -11.21 -1.58
N GLY A 127 4.92 -10.51 -1.15
CA GLY A 127 3.97 -10.99 -0.16
C GLY A 127 4.49 -11.08 1.28
N GLN A 128 5.70 -10.61 1.58
CA GLN A 128 6.29 -10.73 2.92
C GLN A 128 6.28 -9.40 3.69
N ALA A 129 6.08 -8.29 3.02
CA ALA A 129 6.12 -6.95 3.61
C ALA A 129 5.10 -6.03 2.93
N ILE A 130 4.65 -5.00 3.64
CA ILE A 130 3.90 -3.90 3.03
C ILE A 130 4.90 -2.84 2.60
N LEU A 131 4.99 -2.62 1.28
CA LEU A 131 5.85 -1.64 0.65
C LEU A 131 4.99 -0.54 0.03
N MET A 132 4.99 0.63 0.66
CA MET A 132 4.11 1.74 0.29
C MET A 132 4.87 3.05 0.25
N SER A 133 4.55 3.90 -0.73
CA SER A 133 4.97 5.30 -0.77
C SER A 133 3.78 6.22 -0.96
N VAL A 134 3.77 7.33 -0.25
CA VAL A 134 2.70 8.33 -0.27
C VAL A 134 3.26 9.68 -0.70
N LEU A 135 2.54 10.38 -1.57
CA LEU A 135 2.81 11.75 -1.98
C LEU A 135 2.07 12.73 -1.07
N LEU A 136 2.81 13.68 -0.50
CA LEU A 136 2.25 14.78 0.26
C LEU A 136 2.72 16.12 -0.31
N ARG A 137 1.85 17.15 -0.24
CA ARG A 137 2.17 18.55 -0.59
C ARG A 137 1.85 19.46 0.60
N PRO A 138 2.64 19.37 1.70
CA PRO A 138 2.39 20.14 2.89
C PRO A 138 2.82 21.60 2.71
N LYS A 139 2.06 22.51 3.28
CA LYS A 139 2.46 23.94 3.37
C LYS A 139 3.38 24.15 4.59
N LEU A 140 4.61 23.65 4.50
CA LEU A 140 5.59 23.68 5.58
C LEU A 140 6.96 24.12 5.05
N PRO A 141 7.76 24.85 5.85
CA PRO A 141 9.14 25.12 5.51
C PRO A 141 9.99 23.83 5.56
N PRO A 142 11.06 23.71 4.75
CA PRO A 142 11.90 22.51 4.66
C PRO A 142 12.47 22.04 6.01
N LYS A 143 12.78 22.95 6.90
CA LYS A 143 13.27 22.64 8.27
C LYS A 143 12.31 21.79 9.09
N ASN A 144 11.04 21.79 8.76
CA ASN A 144 9.99 21.03 9.46
C ASN A 144 9.74 19.64 8.83
N ALA A 145 10.42 19.27 7.75
CA ALA A 145 10.28 17.96 7.11
C ALA A 145 10.47 16.76 8.07
N PRO A 146 11.40 16.80 9.06
CA PRO A 146 11.53 15.71 10.03
C PRO A 146 10.26 15.42 10.84
N LEU A 147 9.38 16.41 11.04
CA LEU A 147 8.10 16.21 11.72
C LEU A 147 7.16 15.26 10.94
N ILE A 148 7.27 15.24 9.62
CA ILE A 148 6.49 14.33 8.77
C ILE A 148 6.94 12.88 9.01
N THR A 149 8.25 12.65 9.15
CA THR A 149 8.76 11.31 9.48
C THR A 149 8.25 10.85 10.85
N LEU A 150 8.26 11.73 11.84
CA LEU A 150 7.75 11.42 13.19
C LEU A 150 6.25 11.14 13.18
N ALA A 151 5.45 11.98 12.50
CA ALA A 151 4.02 11.77 12.34
C ALA A 151 3.71 10.44 11.64
N THR A 152 4.48 10.09 10.61
CA THR A 152 4.37 8.79 9.94
C THR A 152 4.70 7.64 10.89
N ALA A 153 5.77 7.76 11.68
CA ALA A 153 6.14 6.73 12.66
C ALA A 153 5.04 6.53 13.71
N MET A 154 4.44 7.61 14.21
CA MET A 154 3.32 7.55 15.15
C MET A 154 2.09 6.87 14.53
N ALA A 155 1.72 7.25 13.30
CA ALA A 155 0.60 6.66 12.59
C ALA A 155 0.81 5.15 12.33
N MET A 156 2.01 4.75 11.92
CA MET A 156 2.36 3.35 11.69
C MET A 156 2.37 2.55 12.99
N ALA A 157 2.92 3.09 14.09
CA ALA A 157 2.91 2.43 15.39
C ALA A 157 1.47 2.23 15.90
N HIS A 158 0.62 3.25 15.75
CA HIS A 158 -0.80 3.16 16.11
C HIS A 158 -1.53 2.09 15.29
N ALA A 159 -1.37 2.09 13.96
CA ALA A 159 -1.99 1.11 13.08
C ALA A 159 -1.53 -0.33 13.40
N VAL A 160 -0.23 -0.53 13.63
CA VAL A 160 0.32 -1.84 14.04
C VAL A 160 -0.34 -2.29 15.34
N ARG A 161 -0.42 -1.42 16.34
CA ARG A 161 -1.05 -1.76 17.63
C ARG A 161 -2.52 -2.07 17.50
N GLU A 162 -3.26 -1.29 16.72
CA GLU A 162 -4.70 -1.46 16.51
C GLU A 162 -5.02 -2.80 15.82
N VAL A 163 -4.24 -3.17 14.80
CA VAL A 163 -4.49 -4.38 14.00
C VAL A 163 -3.94 -5.64 14.64
N THR A 164 -2.77 -5.55 15.31
CA THR A 164 -2.03 -6.75 15.76
C THR A 164 -1.88 -6.86 17.28
N GLY A 165 -2.17 -5.80 18.03
CA GLY A 165 -1.88 -5.72 19.45
C GLY A 165 -0.40 -5.51 19.80
N ILE A 166 0.50 -5.47 18.81
CA ILE A 166 1.93 -5.28 19.02
C ILE A 166 2.23 -3.83 19.43
N ASP A 167 2.93 -3.64 20.53
CA ASP A 167 3.41 -2.34 20.97
C ASP A 167 4.76 -2.01 20.32
N ALA A 168 4.69 -1.55 19.06
CA ALA A 168 5.87 -1.13 18.31
C ALA A 168 6.38 0.22 18.84
N GLN A 169 7.66 0.28 19.16
CA GLN A 169 8.31 1.49 19.65
C GLN A 169 8.94 2.28 18.52
N ILE A 170 8.92 3.62 18.64
CA ILE A 170 9.56 4.51 17.68
C ILE A 170 11.05 4.63 18.04
N LYS A 171 11.92 4.18 17.14
CA LYS A 171 13.35 4.41 17.19
C LYS A 171 13.70 5.58 16.29
N TRP A 172 13.93 6.71 16.92
CA TRP A 172 14.32 7.92 16.19
C TRP A 172 15.57 7.69 15.31
N PRO A 173 15.65 8.27 14.10
CA PRO A 173 14.67 9.21 13.57
C PRO A 173 13.57 8.61 12.68
N ASN A 174 13.63 7.33 12.28
CA ASN A 174 12.84 6.86 11.14
C ASN A 174 12.51 5.36 11.15
N ASP A 175 12.63 4.71 12.27
CA ASP A 175 12.35 3.26 12.36
C ASP A 175 11.28 2.97 13.41
N LEU A 176 10.48 1.92 13.19
CA LEU A 176 9.77 1.24 14.25
C LEU A 176 10.53 -0.02 14.63
N VAL A 177 10.53 -0.31 15.93
CA VAL A 177 11.17 -1.51 16.48
C VAL A 177 10.20 -2.29 17.36
N PHE A 178 10.35 -3.60 17.34
CA PHE A 178 9.68 -4.51 18.25
C PHE A 178 10.73 -5.41 18.89
N SER A 179 10.73 -5.51 20.22
CA SER A 179 11.76 -6.25 20.99
C SER A 179 13.20 -5.86 20.59
N GLY A 180 13.43 -4.56 20.37
CA GLY A 180 14.74 -4.02 19.98
C GLY A 180 15.15 -4.23 18.52
N LYS A 181 14.36 -4.97 17.73
CA LYS A 181 14.61 -5.30 16.32
C LYS A 181 13.76 -4.43 15.39
N LYS A 182 14.30 -4.11 14.21
CA LYS A 182 13.61 -3.23 13.25
C LYS A 182 12.41 -3.95 12.61
N LEU A 183 11.22 -3.37 12.83
CA LEU A 183 9.95 -3.82 12.28
C LEU A 183 9.56 -3.05 11.01
N CYS A 184 9.76 -1.73 11.03
CA CYS A 184 9.41 -0.85 9.92
C CYS A 184 10.51 0.18 9.69
N GLY A 185 10.75 0.54 8.43
CA GLY A 185 11.60 1.64 8.03
C GLY A 185 10.81 2.72 7.30
N ILE A 186 11.13 3.99 7.58
CA ILE A 186 10.50 5.14 6.95
C ILE A 186 11.58 5.92 6.20
N LEU A 187 11.34 6.20 4.92
CA LEU A 187 12.22 7.00 4.08
C LEU A 187 11.48 8.23 3.58
N LEU A 188 11.89 9.40 4.06
CA LEU A 188 11.39 10.69 3.60
C LEU A 188 12.33 11.22 2.51
N GLU A 189 11.77 11.57 1.35
CA GLU A 189 12.45 12.29 0.29
C GLU A 189 11.65 13.56 -0.05
N ILE A 190 12.31 14.69 -0.15
CA ILE A 190 11.67 16.00 -0.34
C ILE A 190 12.14 16.66 -1.64
N SER A 191 11.25 17.41 -2.26
CA SER A 191 11.57 18.51 -3.18
C SER A 191 11.11 19.80 -2.54
N ALA A 192 11.99 20.78 -2.48
CA ALA A 192 11.71 22.04 -1.81
C ALA A 192 12.53 23.17 -2.43
N ASP A 193 11.95 24.37 -2.44
CA ASP A 193 12.65 25.62 -2.60
C ASP A 193 13.23 26.11 -1.26
N LEU A 194 13.79 27.32 -1.24
CA LEU A 194 14.42 27.90 -0.05
C LEU A 194 13.45 27.94 1.14
N ASP A 195 12.19 28.29 0.91
CA ASP A 195 11.23 28.60 1.96
C ASP A 195 10.07 27.60 2.09
N GLN A 196 9.84 26.78 1.09
CA GLN A 196 8.67 25.92 1.06
C GLN A 196 8.94 24.53 0.46
N ILE A 197 8.32 23.52 1.06
CA ILE A 197 8.28 22.18 0.50
C ILE A 197 7.33 22.17 -0.70
N GLU A 198 7.82 21.73 -1.83
CA GLU A 198 7.04 21.49 -3.06
C GLU A 198 6.25 20.18 -2.97
N TYR A 199 6.94 19.12 -2.61
CA TYR A 199 6.34 17.84 -2.29
C TYR A 199 7.26 17.01 -1.39
N VAL A 200 6.63 16.01 -0.74
CA VAL A 200 7.29 14.99 0.05
C VAL A 200 6.84 13.62 -0.42
N VAL A 201 7.78 12.72 -0.61
CA VAL A 201 7.51 11.30 -0.76
C VAL A 201 7.88 10.58 0.53
N VAL A 202 6.90 9.92 1.13
CA VAL A 202 7.06 9.13 2.35
C VAL A 202 6.98 7.67 2.01
N GLY A 203 8.12 6.99 1.94
CA GLY A 203 8.20 5.55 1.78
C GLY A 203 8.16 4.83 3.11
N THR A 204 7.36 3.77 3.20
CA THR A 204 7.31 2.87 4.35
C THR A 204 7.52 1.44 3.89
N GLY A 205 8.38 0.71 4.61
CA GLY A 205 8.55 -0.73 4.47
C GLY A 205 8.27 -1.39 5.82
N LEU A 206 7.17 -2.13 5.93
CA LEU A 206 6.76 -2.83 7.13
C LEU A 206 6.92 -4.33 6.92
N ASN A 207 7.75 -4.98 7.72
CA ASN A 207 7.91 -6.43 7.71
C ASN A 207 6.66 -7.09 8.32
N VAL A 208 5.97 -7.92 7.55
CA VAL A 208 4.74 -8.60 7.99
C VAL A 208 5.02 -10.04 8.37
N LEU A 209 5.57 -10.83 7.45
CA LEU A 209 5.90 -12.22 7.66
C LEU A 209 7.41 -12.40 7.93
N ARG A 210 7.79 -13.51 8.57
CA ARG A 210 9.19 -13.78 8.94
C ARG A 210 10.15 -13.87 7.74
N GLY A 211 9.61 -14.13 6.55
CA GLY A 211 10.37 -14.12 5.29
C GLY A 211 10.68 -12.73 4.73
N ALA A 212 10.22 -11.64 5.38
CA ALA A 212 10.42 -10.27 4.89
C ALA A 212 11.89 -9.82 4.83
N TYR A 213 12.77 -10.49 5.53
CA TYR A 213 14.20 -10.17 5.58
C TYR A 213 15.04 -11.44 5.55
N PRO A 214 16.28 -11.35 5.02
CA PRO A 214 17.17 -12.51 4.95
C PRO A 214 17.60 -12.97 6.37
N PRO A 215 17.92 -14.26 6.55
CA PRO A 215 18.28 -14.86 7.85
C PRO A 215 19.40 -14.12 8.59
N GLU A 216 20.35 -13.53 7.87
CA GLU A 216 21.48 -12.78 8.44
C GLU A 216 21.06 -11.51 9.18
N LEU A 217 19.83 -11.03 8.95
CA LEU A 217 19.25 -9.89 9.64
C LEU A 217 18.35 -10.27 10.81
N SER A 218 18.17 -11.55 11.13
CA SER A 218 17.28 -12.06 12.18
C SER A 218 17.56 -11.48 13.57
N ASP A 219 18.79 -11.08 13.84
CA ASP A 219 19.17 -10.41 15.09
C ASP A 219 18.81 -8.91 15.13
N ARG A 220 18.52 -8.30 13.98
CA ARG A 220 18.31 -6.85 13.82
C ARG A 220 16.95 -6.51 13.25
N ALA A 221 16.25 -7.45 12.61
CA ALA A 221 14.94 -7.28 12.02
C ALA A 221 13.88 -8.11 12.75
N ALA A 222 12.66 -7.60 12.78
CA ALA A 222 11.47 -8.26 13.26
C ALA A 222 10.36 -8.17 12.21
N ALA A 223 9.37 -9.05 12.30
CA ALA A 223 8.14 -9.02 11.52
C ALA A 223 6.93 -9.08 12.46
N LEU A 224 5.76 -8.62 11.99
CA LEU A 224 4.52 -8.64 12.77
C LEU A 224 4.15 -10.06 13.22
N GLU A 225 4.33 -11.05 12.34
CA GLU A 225 4.07 -12.46 12.64
C GLU A 225 4.80 -12.95 13.90
N ALA A 226 5.95 -12.37 14.24
CA ALA A 226 6.72 -12.78 15.40
C ALA A 226 6.11 -12.33 16.74
N GLY A 227 5.23 -11.34 16.73
CA GLY A 227 4.61 -10.77 17.94
C GLY A 227 3.08 -10.90 17.99
N SER A 228 2.45 -11.35 16.91
CA SER A 228 1.00 -11.51 16.86
C SER A 228 0.58 -12.90 17.35
N TYR A 229 -0.38 -12.94 18.30
CA TYR A 229 -1.05 -14.18 18.71
C TYR A 229 -2.14 -14.63 17.72
N THR A 230 -2.53 -13.78 16.79
CA THR A 230 -3.47 -14.09 15.71
C THR A 230 -2.69 -14.40 14.44
N HIS A 231 -3.09 -15.47 13.72
CA HIS A 231 -2.57 -15.71 12.38
C HIS A 231 -2.91 -14.53 11.49
N LEU A 232 -1.89 -13.74 11.11
CA LEU A 232 -2.03 -12.71 10.09
C LEU A 232 -2.19 -13.44 8.74
N THR A 233 -3.42 -13.53 8.28
CA THR A 233 -3.72 -13.83 6.88
C THR A 233 -3.64 -12.49 6.13
N LEU A 234 -2.70 -12.38 5.22
CA LEU A 234 -2.61 -11.26 4.27
C LEU A 234 -3.66 -11.40 3.19
#